data_1028742a148cd0d3dd334224bb4b0b71
#
_entry.id   1028742a148cd0d3dd334224bb4b0b71
#
_cell.length_a   1.000
_cell.length_b   1.000
_cell.length_c   1.000
_cell.angle_alpha   90.00
_cell.angle_beta   90.00
_cell.angle_gamma   90.00
#
_symmetry.space_group_name_H-M   'P 1'
#
loop_
_entity.id
_entity.type
_entity.pdbx_description
1 polymer ?
#
loop_
_entity_poly.entity_id
_entity_poly.type
_entity_poly.pdbx_seq_one_letter_code
_entity_poly.pdbx_strand_id
1 'polypeptide(L)'
;MAFIDLCGKQTAWTGDRKEFIGRNGNFQKPEALTHGSVLSNRVGAGFDPCGVLQTQVEIAVDGEVEIVFLMGQADDAETARGLVQRYRAANIEEVFETSQRNWGDILRKVQVETPDRSMDYLLNGWLLYQTLSCRFWARTAFYQAGGAYGFRDQLQDTQALALVCL
;
A
#
# COMPACT_ATOMS: atom_id res chain seq x y z
N MET A 1 1.65 1.24 14.55
CA MET A 1 0.65 0.14 14.44
C MET A 1 0.23 -0.02 12.98
N ALA A 2 0.24 -1.25 12.42
CA ALA A 2 -0.32 -1.51 11.09
C ALA A 2 -1.75 -2.03 11.24
N PHE A 3 -2.61 -1.75 10.27
CA PHE A 3 -3.99 -2.20 10.24
C PHE A 3 -4.43 -2.58 8.83
N ILE A 4 -5.44 -3.46 8.76
CA ILE A 4 -6.14 -3.84 7.54
C ILE A 4 -7.65 -3.85 7.82
N ASP A 5 -8.46 -3.54 6.82
CA ASP A 5 -9.92 -3.48 6.95
C ASP A 5 -10.60 -3.68 5.59
N LEU A 6 -11.78 -4.32 5.56
CA LEU A 6 -12.63 -4.47 4.36
C LEU A 6 -13.82 -3.49 4.39
N CYS A 7 -13.59 -2.26 4.78
CA CYS A 7 -14.65 -1.27 4.99
C CYS A 7 -15.76 -1.78 5.93
N GLY A 8 -15.39 -2.56 6.95
CA GLY A 8 -16.32 -3.14 7.92
C GLY A 8 -17.10 -4.35 7.43
N LYS A 9 -16.84 -4.84 6.23
CA LYS A 9 -17.52 -6.01 5.65
C LYS A 9 -16.87 -7.35 6.04
N GLN A 10 -15.76 -7.34 6.76
CA GLN A 10 -15.10 -8.56 7.21
C GLN A 10 -15.96 -9.31 8.23
N THR A 11 -16.14 -10.59 8.02
CA THR A 11 -16.87 -11.50 8.92
C THR A 11 -15.94 -12.33 9.78
N ALA A 12 -14.71 -12.56 9.32
CA ALA A 12 -13.67 -13.25 10.06
C ALA A 12 -12.27 -12.78 9.64
N TRP A 13 -11.26 -13.09 10.45
CA TRP A 13 -9.87 -12.72 10.20
C TRP A 13 -8.89 -13.68 10.86
N THR A 14 -7.64 -13.63 10.44
CA THR A 14 -6.54 -14.27 11.14
C THR A 14 -5.22 -13.52 10.99
N GLY A 15 -4.38 -13.60 12.02
CA GLY A 15 -2.99 -13.17 12.01
C GLY A 15 -2.00 -14.30 11.82
N ASP A 16 -2.46 -15.53 11.60
CA ASP A 16 -1.62 -16.71 11.44
C ASP A 16 -1.65 -17.24 10.01
N ARG A 17 -0.52 -17.16 9.33
CA ARG A 17 -0.36 -17.66 7.96
C ARG A 17 -0.65 -19.17 7.84
N LYS A 18 -0.34 -19.95 8.88
CA LYS A 18 -0.61 -21.39 8.87
C LYS A 18 -2.09 -21.70 8.82
N GLU A 19 -2.92 -20.88 9.47
CA GLU A 19 -4.37 -21.03 9.40
C GLU A 19 -4.89 -20.75 7.99
N PHE A 20 -4.33 -19.77 7.29
CA PHE A 20 -4.77 -19.41 5.94
C PHE A 20 -4.23 -20.37 4.89
N ILE A 21 -2.91 -20.56 4.82
CA ILE A 21 -2.25 -21.35 3.76
C ILE A 21 -2.30 -22.84 4.07
N GLY A 22 -2.26 -23.23 5.34
CA GLY A 22 -1.99 -24.58 5.80
C GLY A 22 -0.50 -24.82 6.09
N ARG A 23 -0.20 -25.83 6.87
CA ARG A 23 1.17 -26.12 7.32
C ARG A 23 2.15 -26.39 6.17
N ASN A 24 1.68 -27.05 5.11
CA ASN A 24 2.45 -27.40 3.91
C ASN A 24 1.82 -26.86 2.62
N GLY A 25 0.94 -25.85 2.76
CA GLY A 25 0.20 -25.26 1.66
C GLY A 25 1.00 -24.17 0.91
N ASN A 26 0.36 -23.60 -0.09
CA ASN A 26 0.88 -22.50 -0.87
C ASN A 26 -0.25 -21.51 -1.25
N PHE A 27 0.11 -20.37 -1.81
CA PHE A 27 -0.85 -19.34 -2.23
C PHE A 27 -1.75 -19.74 -3.40
N GLN A 28 -1.37 -20.74 -4.20
CA GLN A 28 -2.19 -21.20 -5.31
C GLN A 28 -3.39 -22.02 -4.82
N LYS A 29 -3.24 -22.69 -3.67
CA LYS A 29 -4.29 -23.51 -3.07
C LYS A 29 -4.27 -23.37 -1.54
N PRO A 30 -4.68 -22.22 -1.00
CA PRO A 30 -4.75 -22.03 0.45
C PRO A 30 -5.76 -22.97 1.09
N GLU A 31 -5.41 -23.54 2.24
CA GLU A 31 -6.25 -24.50 2.95
C GLU A 31 -7.61 -23.90 3.35
N ALA A 32 -7.61 -22.66 3.83
CA ALA A 32 -8.83 -21.97 4.22
C ALA A 32 -9.84 -21.80 3.07
N LEU A 33 -9.38 -21.59 1.82
CA LEU A 33 -10.25 -21.52 0.65
C LEU A 33 -10.68 -22.89 0.16
N THR A 34 -9.83 -23.91 0.29
CA THR A 34 -10.12 -25.28 -0.19
C THR A 34 -11.21 -25.95 0.65
N HIS A 35 -11.20 -25.74 1.95
CA HIS A 35 -12.14 -26.36 2.88
C HIS A 35 -13.30 -25.44 3.29
N GLY A 36 -13.31 -24.17 2.81
CA GLY A 36 -14.34 -23.19 3.17
C GLY A 36 -14.38 -22.87 4.67
N SER A 37 -13.24 -22.96 5.34
CA SER A 37 -13.16 -22.78 6.78
C SER A 37 -13.37 -21.32 7.16
N VAL A 38 -14.11 -21.06 8.24
CA VAL A 38 -14.19 -19.73 8.85
C VAL A 38 -12.92 -19.48 9.65
N LEU A 39 -12.30 -18.33 9.46
CA LEU A 39 -11.09 -17.93 10.16
C LEU A 39 -11.37 -17.71 11.66
N SER A 40 -10.37 -17.96 12.49
CA SER A 40 -10.52 -18.08 13.96
C SER A 40 -10.67 -16.74 14.70
N ASN A 41 -10.56 -15.60 14.01
CA ASN A 41 -10.57 -14.25 14.58
C ASN A 41 -9.40 -14.00 15.57
N ARG A 42 -8.27 -14.66 15.35
CA ARG A 42 -7.11 -14.60 16.23
C ARG A 42 -6.01 -13.74 15.65
N VAL A 43 -5.48 -12.88 16.48
CA VAL A 43 -4.28 -12.08 16.22
C VAL A 43 -3.42 -12.06 17.47
N GLY A 44 -2.12 -11.83 17.33
CA GLY A 44 -1.23 -11.72 18.48
C GLY A 44 0.16 -12.27 18.23
N ALA A 45 0.94 -12.36 19.30
CA ALA A 45 2.29 -12.91 19.26
C ALA A 45 2.28 -14.45 19.17
N GLY A 46 3.36 -15.02 18.62
CA GLY A 46 3.55 -16.48 18.54
C GLY A 46 2.97 -17.13 17.29
N PHE A 47 2.39 -16.38 16.39
CA PHE A 47 1.94 -16.83 15.07
C PHE A 47 3.00 -16.60 13.99
N ASP A 48 2.86 -17.33 12.88
CA ASP A 48 3.54 -16.98 11.63
C ASP A 48 2.79 -15.79 11.02
N PRO A 49 3.37 -14.54 11.06
CA PRO A 49 2.59 -13.32 10.91
C PRO A 49 2.01 -13.15 9.50
N CYS A 50 0.74 -12.83 9.44
CA CYS A 50 0.03 -12.38 8.24
C CYS A 50 -1.14 -11.47 8.61
N GLY A 51 -1.80 -10.91 7.60
CA GLY A 51 -3.06 -10.22 7.75
C GLY A 51 -4.06 -10.76 6.73
N VAL A 52 -5.04 -11.54 7.19
CA VAL A 52 -6.08 -12.09 6.33
C VAL A 52 -7.45 -11.65 6.85
N LEU A 53 -8.27 -11.14 5.95
CA LEU A 53 -9.68 -10.82 6.20
C LEU A 53 -10.56 -11.70 5.32
N GLN A 54 -11.65 -12.17 5.86
CA GLN A 54 -12.63 -13.01 5.18
C GLN A 54 -13.98 -12.31 5.15
N THR A 55 -14.62 -12.35 4.00
CA THR A 55 -16.01 -11.96 3.82
C THR A 55 -16.68 -12.89 2.83
N GLN A 56 -17.99 -13.02 2.93
CA GLN A 56 -18.80 -13.75 1.97
C GLN A 56 -19.60 -12.75 1.16
N VAL A 57 -19.57 -12.90 -0.16
CA VAL A 57 -20.32 -12.06 -1.09
C VAL A 57 -21.19 -12.95 -1.98
N GLU A 58 -22.41 -12.51 -2.22
CA GLU A 58 -23.30 -13.11 -3.20
C GLU A 58 -23.32 -12.23 -4.44
N ILE A 59 -22.96 -12.80 -5.59
CA ILE A 59 -22.94 -12.10 -6.86
C ILE A 59 -24.13 -12.61 -7.67
N ALA A 60 -25.08 -11.72 -7.98
CA ALA A 60 -26.22 -12.04 -8.85
C ALA A 60 -25.74 -12.35 -10.28
N VAL A 61 -26.58 -13.02 -11.06
CA VAL A 61 -26.31 -13.25 -12.48
C VAL A 61 -26.18 -11.88 -13.17
N ASP A 62 -25.08 -11.71 -13.90
CA ASP A 62 -24.67 -10.43 -14.53
C ASP A 62 -24.48 -9.27 -13.56
N GLY A 63 -24.34 -9.56 -12.24
CA GLY A 63 -24.08 -8.58 -11.20
C GLY A 63 -22.59 -8.35 -10.94
N GLU A 64 -22.28 -7.21 -10.33
CA GLU A 64 -20.95 -6.80 -9.88
C GLU A 64 -21.01 -6.45 -8.39
N VAL A 65 -19.96 -6.79 -7.66
CA VAL A 65 -19.81 -6.42 -6.24
C VAL A 65 -18.43 -5.79 -6.03
N GLU A 66 -18.44 -4.55 -5.57
CA GLU A 66 -17.22 -3.84 -5.20
C GLU A 66 -16.83 -4.13 -3.76
N ILE A 67 -15.55 -4.48 -3.58
CA ILE A 67 -14.93 -4.69 -2.26
C ILE A 67 -13.74 -3.76 -2.13
N VAL A 68 -13.80 -2.88 -1.12
CA VAL A 68 -12.71 -1.97 -0.81
C VAL A 68 -11.88 -2.54 0.33
N PHE A 69 -10.60 -2.69 0.10
CA PHE A 69 -9.62 -3.12 1.08
C PHE A 69 -8.76 -1.94 1.50
N LEU A 70 -8.72 -1.67 2.80
CA LEU A 70 -7.89 -0.64 3.40
C LEU A 70 -6.68 -1.27 4.08
N MET A 71 -5.50 -0.74 3.82
CA MET A 71 -4.28 -1.08 4.52
C MET A 71 -3.54 0.20 4.89
N GLY A 72 -3.06 0.28 6.13
CA GLY A 72 -2.36 1.45 6.59
C GLY A 72 -1.56 1.24 7.87
N GLN A 73 -0.93 2.32 8.30
CA GLN A 73 -0.26 2.37 9.59
C GLN A 73 -0.54 3.70 10.30
N ALA A 74 -0.43 3.66 11.62
CA ALA A 74 -0.55 4.83 12.49
C ALA A 74 0.32 4.63 13.72
N ASP A 75 0.57 5.72 14.47
CA ASP A 75 1.41 5.66 15.67
C ASP A 75 0.73 4.87 16.79
N ASP A 76 -0.57 5.01 16.90
CA ASP A 76 -1.38 4.34 17.92
C ASP A 76 -2.71 3.78 17.39
N ALA A 77 -3.46 3.11 18.27
CA ALA A 77 -4.72 2.46 17.92
C ALA A 77 -5.87 3.46 17.73
N GLU A 78 -5.83 4.62 18.36
CA GLU A 78 -6.86 5.65 18.21
C GLU A 78 -6.75 6.31 16.84
N THR A 79 -5.56 6.71 16.46
CA THR A 79 -5.25 7.26 15.14
C THR A 79 -5.59 6.24 14.03
N ALA A 80 -5.25 4.95 14.23
CA ALA A 80 -5.61 3.89 13.29
C ALA A 80 -7.12 3.79 13.09
N ARG A 81 -7.91 3.80 14.18
CA ARG A 81 -9.38 3.77 14.09
C ARG A 81 -9.94 5.00 13.39
N GLY A 82 -9.38 6.18 13.67
CA GLY A 82 -9.76 7.42 13.00
C GLY A 82 -9.55 7.36 11.49
N LEU A 83 -8.40 6.82 11.04
CA LEU A 83 -8.12 6.60 9.61
C LEU A 83 -9.12 5.61 8.99
N VAL A 84 -9.36 4.48 9.64
CA VAL A 84 -10.34 3.49 9.16
C VAL A 84 -11.73 4.12 9.03
N GLN A 85 -12.22 4.86 10.03
CA GLN A 85 -13.51 5.53 9.98
C GLN A 85 -13.59 6.54 8.85
N ARG A 86 -12.54 7.34 8.68
CA ARG A 86 -12.44 8.34 7.61
C ARG A 86 -12.56 7.70 6.24
N TYR A 87 -11.80 6.65 5.96
CA TYR A 87 -11.76 6.02 4.64
C TYR A 87 -12.96 5.10 4.37
N ARG A 88 -13.60 4.56 5.39
CA ARG A 88 -14.90 3.88 5.24
C ARG A 88 -16.02 4.82 4.77
N ALA A 89 -15.94 6.09 5.17
CA ALA A 89 -16.91 7.11 4.80
C ALA A 89 -16.53 7.88 3.52
N ALA A 90 -15.32 7.69 3.00
CA ALA A 90 -14.82 8.45 1.86
C ALA A 90 -15.36 7.91 0.53
N ASN A 91 -15.53 8.81 -0.42
CA ASN A 91 -15.68 8.44 -1.82
C ASN A 91 -14.32 8.03 -2.38
N ILE A 92 -14.18 6.77 -2.79
CA ILE A 92 -12.90 6.21 -3.23
C ILE A 92 -12.38 6.87 -4.52
N GLU A 93 -13.29 7.26 -5.42
CA GLU A 93 -12.91 7.98 -6.64
C GLU A 93 -12.30 9.34 -6.31
N GLU A 94 -12.91 10.10 -5.40
CA GLU A 94 -12.36 11.38 -4.95
C GLU A 94 -11.01 11.24 -4.24
N VAL A 95 -10.81 10.16 -3.49
CA VAL A 95 -9.50 9.83 -2.86
C VAL A 95 -8.46 9.58 -3.93
N PHE A 96 -8.81 8.81 -4.95
CA PHE A 96 -7.92 8.51 -6.08
C PHE A 96 -7.56 9.76 -6.87
N GLU A 97 -8.55 10.57 -7.27
CA GLU A 97 -8.34 11.83 -7.96
C GLU A 97 -7.48 12.82 -7.15
N THR A 98 -7.70 12.87 -5.84
CA THR A 98 -6.90 13.72 -4.94
C THR A 98 -5.45 13.26 -4.91
N SER A 99 -5.22 11.95 -4.84
CA SER A 99 -3.87 11.38 -4.90
C SER A 99 -3.18 11.71 -6.23
N GLN A 100 -3.89 11.56 -7.36
CA GLN A 100 -3.37 11.90 -8.68
C GLN A 100 -3.02 13.39 -8.81
N ARG A 101 -3.88 14.28 -8.30
CA ARG A 101 -3.61 15.72 -8.30
C ARG A 101 -2.38 16.07 -7.48
N ASN A 102 -2.27 15.55 -6.26
CA ASN A 102 -1.12 15.80 -5.39
C ASN A 102 0.20 15.38 -6.05
N TRP A 103 0.23 14.20 -6.67
CA TRP A 103 1.40 13.77 -7.42
C TRP A 103 1.66 14.65 -8.64
N GLY A 104 0.62 15.00 -9.38
CA GLY A 104 0.74 15.89 -10.54
C GLY A 104 1.27 17.27 -10.18
N ASP A 105 0.88 17.83 -9.05
CA ASP A 105 1.34 19.14 -8.58
C ASP A 105 2.84 19.13 -8.22
N ILE A 106 3.33 17.99 -7.73
CA ILE A 106 4.76 17.82 -7.44
C ILE A 106 5.55 17.57 -8.73
N LEU A 107 5.14 16.56 -9.50
CA LEU A 107 5.93 16.04 -10.62
C LEU A 107 5.94 16.96 -11.86
N ARG A 108 4.96 17.86 -11.98
CA ARG A 108 4.86 18.80 -13.11
C ARG A 108 5.58 20.13 -12.90
N LYS A 109 6.17 20.37 -11.74
CA LYS A 109 6.87 21.64 -11.45
C LYS A 109 8.08 21.89 -12.36
N VAL A 110 8.78 20.84 -12.73
CA VAL A 110 9.88 20.90 -13.68
C VAL A 110 9.56 20.00 -14.87
N GLN A 111 9.55 20.56 -16.06
CA GLN A 111 9.28 19.83 -17.30
C GLN A 111 10.35 20.16 -18.32
N VAL A 112 10.81 19.15 -19.02
CA VAL A 112 11.76 19.26 -20.13
C VAL A 112 11.15 18.66 -21.39
N GLU A 113 11.56 19.18 -22.53
CA GLU A 113 11.26 18.63 -23.83
C GLU A 113 12.57 18.40 -24.56
N THR A 114 12.87 17.16 -24.90
CA THR A 114 14.11 16.77 -25.55
C THR A 114 13.82 16.03 -26.86
N PRO A 115 14.81 15.86 -27.74
CA PRO A 115 14.65 15.04 -28.95
C PRO A 115 14.43 13.55 -28.65
N ASP A 116 14.76 13.09 -27.46
CA ASP A 116 14.55 11.71 -27.00
C ASP A 116 13.39 11.62 -25.99
N ARG A 117 12.28 11.09 -26.45
CA ARG A 117 11.07 10.93 -25.64
C ARG A 117 11.26 10.03 -24.41
N SER A 118 12.20 9.09 -24.45
CA SER A 118 12.53 8.25 -23.29
C SER A 118 13.14 9.08 -22.17
N MET A 119 13.95 10.07 -22.53
CA MET A 119 14.53 11.03 -21.60
C MET A 119 13.43 11.89 -20.95
N ASP A 120 12.45 12.35 -21.74
CA ASP A 120 11.33 13.13 -21.21
C ASP A 120 10.53 12.35 -20.17
N TYR A 121 10.22 11.09 -20.39
CA TYR A 121 9.54 10.25 -19.40
C TYR A 121 10.33 10.08 -18.11
N LEU A 122 11.66 9.93 -18.20
CA LEU A 122 12.51 9.82 -17.04
C LEU A 122 12.54 11.13 -16.24
N LEU A 123 12.82 12.25 -16.91
CA LEU A 123 13.04 13.55 -16.27
C LEU A 123 11.74 14.21 -15.78
N ASN A 124 10.64 14.07 -16.54
CA ASN A 124 9.37 14.74 -16.24
C ASN A 124 8.51 14.05 -15.17
N GLY A 125 9.03 13.01 -14.54
CA GLY A 125 8.25 12.36 -13.48
C GLY A 125 8.99 11.25 -12.75
N TRP A 126 9.47 10.25 -13.50
CA TRP A 126 9.97 9.01 -12.89
C TRP A 126 11.13 9.22 -11.91
N LEU A 127 12.14 9.98 -12.27
CA LEU A 127 13.30 10.21 -11.39
C LEU A 127 12.93 11.00 -10.14
N LEU A 128 12.07 12.02 -10.27
CA LEU A 128 11.59 12.78 -9.13
C LEU A 128 10.71 11.93 -8.20
N TYR A 129 9.81 11.11 -8.77
CA TYR A 129 9.02 10.15 -8.03
C TYR A 129 9.91 9.17 -7.25
N GLN A 130 10.93 8.60 -7.88
CA GLN A 130 11.89 7.70 -7.25
C GLN A 130 12.62 8.36 -6.07
N THR A 131 13.06 9.59 -6.26
CA THR A 131 13.75 10.36 -5.21
C THR A 131 12.84 10.57 -4.00
N LEU A 132 11.61 11.03 -4.21
CA LEU A 132 10.66 11.23 -3.13
C LEU A 132 10.29 9.91 -2.43
N SER A 133 9.89 8.91 -3.20
CA SER A 133 9.41 7.65 -2.65
C SER A 133 10.50 6.85 -1.96
N CYS A 134 11.72 6.80 -2.53
CA CYS A 134 12.77 5.91 -2.04
C CYS A 134 13.74 6.60 -1.07
N ARG A 135 13.94 7.91 -1.17
CA ARG A 135 14.93 8.61 -0.35
C ARG A 135 14.32 9.40 0.81
N PHE A 136 13.12 9.93 0.61
CA PHE A 136 12.45 10.73 1.64
C PHE A 136 11.43 9.92 2.44
N TRP A 137 10.50 9.27 1.76
CA TRP A 137 9.37 8.65 2.44
C TRP A 137 9.65 7.23 2.89
N ALA A 138 10.31 6.40 2.08
CA ALA A 138 10.48 4.99 2.38
C ALA A 138 11.87 4.61 2.89
N ARG A 139 12.86 5.50 2.86
CA ARG A 139 14.25 5.18 3.24
C ARG A 139 14.73 3.86 2.62
N THR A 140 14.54 3.72 1.32
CA THR A 140 14.90 2.50 0.61
C THR A 140 16.39 2.50 0.28
N ALA A 141 17.14 1.50 0.76
CA ALA A 141 18.51 1.27 0.35
C ALA A 141 18.57 0.48 -0.95
N PHE A 142 19.72 0.53 -1.61
CA PHE A 142 19.95 -0.17 -2.88
C PHE A 142 19.71 -1.69 -2.78
N TYR A 143 20.01 -2.29 -1.64
CA TYR A 143 19.90 -3.73 -1.44
C TYR A 143 18.62 -4.19 -0.74
N GLN A 144 18.03 -3.32 0.08
CA GLN A 144 16.83 -3.66 0.83
C GLN A 144 16.11 -2.42 1.36
N ALA A 145 14.81 -2.50 1.50
CA ALA A 145 14.02 -1.46 2.14
C ALA A 145 14.41 -1.30 3.62
N GLY A 146 14.63 -0.06 4.07
CA GLY A 146 15.02 0.24 5.45
C GLY A 146 16.45 -0.12 5.82
N GLY A 147 17.29 -0.55 4.84
CA GLY A 147 18.72 -0.82 5.06
C GLY A 147 19.56 0.45 5.17
N ALA A 148 20.84 0.26 5.49
CA ALA A 148 21.81 1.35 5.50
C ALA A 148 22.04 1.87 4.07
N TYR A 149 22.15 3.18 3.92
CA TYR A 149 22.42 3.85 2.65
C TYR A 149 23.52 4.90 2.84
N GLY A 150 24.27 5.17 1.76
CA GLY A 150 25.39 6.11 1.79
C GLY A 150 24.91 7.54 1.96
N PHE A 151 25.55 8.29 2.83
CA PHE A 151 25.27 9.71 3.07
C PHE A 151 25.34 10.54 1.77
N ARG A 152 26.38 10.30 0.97
CA ARG A 152 26.57 10.99 -0.32
C ARG A 152 25.41 10.74 -1.28
N ASP A 153 25.00 9.50 -1.41
CA ASP A 153 23.94 9.11 -2.36
C ASP A 153 22.61 9.77 -2.01
N GLN A 154 22.28 9.85 -0.72
CA GLN A 154 21.11 10.59 -0.28
C GLN A 154 21.20 12.08 -0.59
N LEU A 155 22.32 12.72 -0.30
CA LEU A 155 22.46 14.15 -0.57
C LEU A 155 22.39 14.45 -2.06
N GLN A 156 22.99 13.64 -2.93
CA GLN A 156 22.95 13.82 -4.36
C GLN A 156 21.54 13.67 -4.92
N ASP A 157 20.86 12.60 -4.57
CA ASP A 157 19.49 12.34 -5.03
C ASP A 157 18.52 13.42 -4.56
N THR A 158 18.66 13.91 -3.34
CA THR A 158 17.78 14.94 -2.79
C THR A 158 18.00 16.34 -3.36
N GLN A 159 19.10 16.61 -4.02
CA GLN A 159 19.32 17.89 -4.72
C GLN A 159 18.26 18.16 -5.80
N ALA A 160 17.73 17.12 -6.43
CA ALA A 160 16.64 17.26 -7.39
C ALA A 160 15.40 17.96 -6.78
N LEU A 161 15.17 17.80 -5.47
CA LEU A 161 14.03 18.41 -4.78
C LEU A 161 14.21 19.92 -4.56
N ALA A 162 15.43 20.44 -4.53
CA ALA A 162 15.68 21.87 -4.43
C ALA A 162 15.08 22.64 -5.62
N LEU A 163 14.97 21.98 -6.78
CA LEU A 163 14.35 22.56 -7.97
C LEU A 163 12.81 22.53 -7.95
N VAL A 164 12.23 21.71 -7.08
CA VAL A 164 10.78 21.44 -7.04
C VAL A 164 10.12 22.09 -5.84
N CYS A 165 10.87 22.31 -4.76
CA CYS A 165 10.36 22.88 -3.50
C CYS A 165 10.55 24.40 -3.39
N LEU A 166 11.19 25.03 -4.38
CA LEU A 166 11.30 26.48 -4.53
C LEU A 166 10.12 26.99 -5.35
#